data_caac7a69abe87057f79e434ac2fb5c95
#
_entry.id   caac7a69abe87057f79e434ac2fb5c95
#
_cell.length_a   1.000
_cell.length_b   1.000
_cell.length_c   1.000
_cell.angle_alpha   90.00
_cell.angle_beta   90.00
_cell.angle_gamma   90.00
#
_symmetry.space_group_name_H-M   'P 1'
#
loop_
_entity.id
_entity.type
_entity.pdbx_description
1 polymer ?
#
loop_
_entity_poly.entity_id
_entity_poly.type
_entity_poly.pdbx_seq_one_letter_code
_entity_poly.pdbx_strand_id
1 'polypeptide(L)'
;MGRGESVKIWLTALVLANPVETTTYVCLDDTVFTISASDTIAIVRFKDGEYRLPRRSSSLATKYASEEATLYLDGDFAAFVTDERALPGCYKKGTHVRRPH
;
A
#
# COMPACT_ATOMS: atom_id res chain seq x y z
N MET A 1 -19.34 -10.43 -35.01
CA MET A 1 -19.16 -10.15 -34.51
C MET A 1 -19.04 -9.85 -33.83
N GLY A 2 -18.96 -9.97 -33.80
CA GLY A 2 -18.48 -9.41 -33.15
C GLY A 2 -18.50 -9.35 -32.37
N ARG A 3 -18.26 -9.45 -32.34
CA ARG A 3 -17.96 -9.21 -31.51
C ARG A 3 -17.67 -8.83 -30.74
N GLY A 4 -17.57 -8.97 -30.84
CA GLY A 4 -17.01 -8.33 -30.13
C GLY A 4 -17.11 -8.34 -29.46
N GLU A 5 -16.97 -8.44 -29.56
CA GLU A 5 -16.69 -8.17 -28.94
C GLU A 5 -16.52 -7.94 -28.16
N SER A 6 -16.53 -8.23 -28.51
CA SER A 6 -16.07 -7.74 -27.81
C SER A 6 -15.96 -7.56 -27.03
N VAL A 7 -15.88 -7.82 -27.17
CA VAL A 7 -15.49 -7.40 -26.53
C VAL A 7 -15.36 -7.14 -25.85
N LYS A 8 -15.19 -7.26 -25.90
CA LYS A 8 -14.83 -6.81 -25.38
C LYS A 8 -14.60 -6.33 -24.61
N ILE A 9 -14.56 -6.40 -24.58
CA ILE A 9 -14.13 -5.79 -24.00
C ILE A 9 -14.28 -5.68 -23.00
N TRP A 10 -14.25 -5.94 -22.97
CA TRP A 10 -14.10 -5.62 -22.12
C TRP A 10 -13.49 -5.46 -21.34
N LEU A 11 -13.02 -5.50 -21.58
CA LEU A 11 -12.22 -5.06 -20.98
C LEU A 11 -12.08 -4.49 -20.29
N THR A 12 -12.20 -4.42 -20.46
CA THR A 12 -11.87 -3.67 -19.94
C THR A 12 -11.78 -3.31 -19.07
N ALA A 13 -11.78 -3.31 -19.13
CA ALA A 13 -11.46 -2.74 -18.53
C ALA A 13 -11.32 -2.52 -17.85
N LEU A 14 -11.16 -2.57 -17.98
CA LEU A 14 -10.76 -2.19 -17.59
C LEU A 14 -10.44 -1.68 -17.10
N VAL A 15 -10.53 -1.76 -17.29
CA VAL A 15 -10.16 -1.13 -17.01
C VAL A 15 -9.65 -0.52 -16.85
N LEU A 16 -9.61 -0.54 -17.43
CA LEU A 16 -8.90 0.37 -17.24
C LEU A 16 -8.86 1.22 -16.15
N ALA A 17 -9.46 1.00 -15.39
CA ALA A 17 -9.34 1.49 -14.08
C ALA A 17 -7.90 1.67 -13.75
N ASN A 18 -7.57 2.68 -13.00
CA ASN A 18 -6.20 2.90 -12.60
C ASN A 18 -5.68 1.66 -11.93
N PRO A 19 -4.64 1.06 -12.47
CA PRO A 19 -4.06 -0.07 -11.79
C PRO A 19 -3.56 0.37 -10.42
N VAL A 20 -3.84 -0.41 -9.42
CA VAL A 20 -3.36 -0.15 -8.08
C VAL A 20 -1.92 -0.63 -8.03
N GLU A 21 -1.00 0.27 -7.81
CA GLU A 21 0.40 -0.10 -7.69
C GLU A 21 0.65 -0.85 -6.40
N THR A 22 1.38 -1.93 -6.50
CA THR A 22 1.81 -2.67 -5.32
C THR A 22 3.28 -2.36 -5.09
N THR A 23 3.57 -1.86 -3.92
CA THR A 23 4.91 -1.45 -3.55
C THR A 23 5.39 -2.28 -2.38
N THR A 24 6.63 -2.73 -2.44
CA THR A 24 7.25 -3.49 -1.37
C THR A 24 8.01 -2.55 -0.45
N TYR A 25 7.82 -2.72 0.85
CA TYR A 25 8.51 -1.94 1.87
C TYR A 25 9.34 -2.85 2.75
N VAL A 26 10.47 -2.34 3.19
CA VAL A 26 11.38 -3.04 4.10
C VAL A 26 11.59 -2.16 5.32
N CYS A 27 11.38 -2.71 6.49
CA CYS A 27 11.50 -1.99 7.73
C CYS A 27 12.89 -2.14 8.34
N LEU A 28 13.18 -1.30 9.32
CA LEU A 28 14.51 -1.31 9.95
C LEU A 28 14.79 -2.61 10.69
N ASP A 29 13.75 -3.35 11.06
CA ASP A 29 13.89 -4.65 11.71
C ASP A 29 13.85 -5.80 10.70
N ASP A 30 13.97 -5.47 9.41
CA ASP A 30 13.95 -6.43 8.30
C ASP A 30 12.58 -7.03 7.99
N THR A 31 11.52 -6.55 8.62
CA THR A 31 10.16 -6.96 8.24
C THR A 31 9.88 -6.44 6.83
N VAL A 32 9.28 -7.29 6.01
CA VAL A 32 8.93 -6.96 4.63
C VAL A 32 7.43 -7.07 4.44
N PHE A 33 6.82 -6.11 3.79
CA PHE A 33 5.40 -6.17 3.47
C PHE A 33 5.13 -5.37 2.20
N THR A 34 3.95 -5.57 1.62
CA THR A 34 3.56 -4.84 0.43
C THR A 34 2.35 -3.98 0.73
N ILE A 35 2.26 -2.88 0.01
CA ILE A 35 1.13 -1.96 0.10
C ILE A 35 0.58 -1.76 -1.29
N SER A 36 -0.73 -1.97 -1.44
CA SER A 36 -1.46 -1.62 -2.64
C SER A 36 -2.41 -0.49 -2.23
N ALA A 37 -2.18 0.71 -2.72
CA ALA A 37 -2.92 1.87 -2.25
C ALA A 37 -3.57 2.64 -3.40
N SER A 38 -4.77 3.13 -3.12
CA SER A 38 -5.48 4.04 -4.00
C SER A 38 -5.83 5.29 -3.19
N ASP A 39 -6.63 6.17 -3.78
CA ASP A 39 -7.05 7.39 -3.08
C ASP A 39 -7.98 7.09 -1.91
N THR A 40 -8.62 5.92 -1.88
CA THR A 40 -9.64 5.63 -0.89
C THR A 40 -9.28 4.50 0.06
N ILE A 41 -8.37 3.62 -0.31
CA ILE A 41 -8.09 2.44 0.50
C ILE A 41 -6.65 1.98 0.28
N ALA A 42 -6.06 1.40 1.31
CA ALA A 42 -4.77 0.73 1.21
C ALA A 42 -4.93 -0.70 1.69
N ILE A 43 -4.26 -1.62 1.01
CA ILE A 43 -4.22 -3.00 1.41
C ILE A 43 -2.77 -3.31 1.77
N VAL A 44 -2.56 -3.66 3.03
CA VAL A 44 -1.23 -3.96 3.56
C VAL A 44 -1.14 -5.47 3.73
N ARG A 45 -0.17 -6.09 3.06
CA ARG A 45 -0.03 -7.53 3.08
C ARG A 45 1.29 -7.95 3.70
N PHE A 46 1.18 -8.77 4.71
CA PHE A 46 2.31 -9.44 5.34
C PHE A 46 2.27 -10.91 4.94
N LYS A 47 3.31 -11.63 5.29
CA LYS A 47 3.39 -13.05 5.03
C LYS A 47 2.23 -13.82 5.68
N ASP A 48 1.79 -13.34 6.84
CA ASP A 48 0.80 -14.03 7.65
C ASP A 48 -0.57 -13.36 7.66
N GLY A 49 -0.78 -12.32 6.87
CA GLY A 49 -2.10 -11.70 6.87
C GLY A 49 -2.15 -10.41 6.08
N GLU A 50 -3.32 -9.84 6.08
CA GLU A 50 -3.62 -8.68 5.27
C GLU A 50 -4.52 -7.73 6.04
N TYR A 51 -4.34 -6.43 5.82
CA TYR A 51 -5.17 -5.38 6.42
C TYR A 51 -5.73 -4.51 5.31
N ARG A 52 -7.00 -4.16 5.42
CA ARG A 52 -7.66 -3.25 4.48
C ARG A 52 -8.00 -1.99 5.25
N LEU A 53 -7.42 -0.87 4.83
CA LEU A 53 -7.48 0.37 5.59
C LEU A 53 -8.07 1.48 4.74
N PRO A 54 -9.19 2.07 5.14
CA PRO A 54 -9.73 3.23 4.41
C PRO A 54 -8.88 4.46 4.64
N ARG A 55 -8.90 5.35 3.66
CA ARG A 55 -8.18 6.61 3.73
C ARG A 55 -8.76 7.50 4.83
N ARG A 56 -7.90 8.16 5.57
CA ARG A 56 -8.31 9.09 6.62
C ARG A 56 -7.64 10.43 6.41
N SER A 57 -8.24 11.47 6.98
CA SER A 57 -7.65 12.80 6.94
C SER A 57 -6.44 12.86 7.84
N SER A 58 -5.41 13.57 7.40
CA SER A 58 -4.21 13.78 8.19
C SER A 58 -3.50 15.01 7.66
N SER A 59 -2.95 15.80 8.57
CA SER A 59 -2.18 16.98 8.19
C SER A 59 -0.70 16.67 8.04
N LEU A 60 -0.26 15.46 8.39
CA LEU A 60 1.16 15.14 8.42
C LEU A 60 1.61 14.27 7.25
N ALA A 61 0.76 13.34 6.84
CA ALA A 61 1.12 12.37 5.82
C ALA A 61 -0.15 11.78 5.26
N THR A 62 -0.02 10.96 4.23
CA THR A 62 -1.16 10.20 3.75
C THR A 62 -1.45 9.11 4.78
N LYS A 63 -2.68 9.07 5.26
CA LYS A 63 -3.05 8.17 6.34
C LYS A 63 -4.20 7.24 5.92
N TYR A 64 -4.04 5.97 6.28
CA TYR A 64 -5.09 4.97 6.11
C TYR A 64 -5.25 4.26 7.46
N ALA A 65 -6.48 4.09 7.91
CA ALA A 65 -6.67 3.50 9.23
C ALA A 65 -8.00 2.79 9.36
N SER A 66 -7.98 1.70 10.12
CA SER A 66 -9.16 1.00 10.58
C SER A 66 -9.05 0.91 12.11
N GLU A 67 -9.98 0.18 12.71
CA GLU A 67 -9.88 -0.06 14.15
C GLU A 67 -8.68 -0.92 14.52
N GLU A 68 -8.17 -1.66 13.55
CA GLU A 68 -7.09 -2.62 13.81
C GLU A 68 -5.71 -2.07 13.55
N ALA A 69 -5.58 -1.13 12.64
CA ALA A 69 -4.27 -0.72 12.18
C ALA A 69 -4.27 0.69 11.63
N THR A 70 -3.09 1.30 11.64
CA THR A 70 -2.88 2.61 11.05
C THR A 70 -1.64 2.56 10.16
N LEU A 71 -1.76 3.11 8.97
CA LEU A 71 -0.67 3.21 8.01
C LEU A 71 -0.46 4.68 7.66
N TYR A 72 0.79 5.12 7.73
CA TYR A 72 1.19 6.45 7.25
C TYR A 72 2.14 6.27 6.08
N LEU A 73 1.92 7.03 5.03
CA LEU A 73 2.79 7.04 3.86
C LEU A 73 3.28 8.47 3.63
N ASP A 74 4.59 8.61 3.44
CA ASP A 74 5.19 9.90 3.18
C ASP A 74 6.37 9.70 2.24
N GLY A 75 6.14 9.94 0.94
CA GLY A 75 7.15 9.68 -0.06
C GLY A 75 7.52 8.20 -0.10
N ASP A 76 8.78 7.91 0.12
CA ASP A 76 9.29 6.53 0.13
C ASP A 76 9.22 5.88 1.50
N PHE A 77 8.69 6.60 2.48
CA PHE A 77 8.65 6.16 3.85
C PHE A 77 7.26 5.65 4.22
N ALA A 78 7.22 4.64 5.07
CA ALA A 78 5.96 4.13 5.61
C ALA A 78 6.13 3.81 7.09
N ALA A 79 5.03 3.99 7.83
CA ALA A 79 4.95 3.55 9.21
C ALA A 79 3.63 2.81 9.38
N PHE A 80 3.69 1.66 10.02
CA PHE A 80 2.53 0.81 10.20
C PHE A 80 2.44 0.36 11.65
N VAL A 81 1.26 0.52 12.25
CA VAL A 81 1.08 0.24 13.68
C VAL A 81 -0.21 -0.53 13.89
N THR A 82 -0.11 -1.61 14.66
CA THR A 82 -1.27 -2.33 15.19
C THR A 82 -1.02 -2.54 16.68
N ASP A 83 -1.98 -3.14 17.38
CA ASP A 83 -1.79 -3.47 18.79
C ASP A 83 -0.64 -4.45 19.01
N GLU A 84 -0.38 -5.28 18.02
CA GLU A 84 0.62 -6.36 18.15
C GLU A 84 1.94 -6.04 17.48
N ARG A 85 2.00 -4.97 16.70
CA ARG A 85 3.16 -4.73 15.86
C ARG A 85 3.31 -3.24 15.63
N ALA A 86 4.52 -2.76 15.79
CA ALA A 86 4.82 -1.37 15.52
C ALA A 86 6.02 -1.32 14.58
N LEU A 87 5.81 -0.78 13.38
CA LEU A 87 6.84 -0.69 12.36
C LEU A 87 6.97 0.79 11.98
N PRO A 88 7.65 1.58 12.80
CA PRO A 88 7.70 3.03 12.61
C PRO A 88 8.66 3.49 11.53
N GLY A 89 9.55 2.63 11.06
CA GLY A 89 10.53 3.03 10.05
C GLY A 89 10.63 2.00 8.95
N CYS A 90 9.86 2.19 7.87
CA CYS A 90 9.90 1.30 6.72
C CYS A 90 10.13 2.13 5.47
N TYR A 91 10.83 1.58 4.51
CA TYR A 91 11.18 2.27 3.29
C TYR A 91 10.85 1.43 2.08
N LYS A 92 10.48 2.12 1.02
CA LYS A 92 10.20 1.47 -0.26
C LYS A 92 11.42 0.69 -0.71
N LYS A 93 11.23 -0.55 -1.10
CA LYS A 93 12.32 -1.39 -1.55
C LYS A 93 12.98 -0.77 -2.77
N GLY A 94 14.30 -0.73 -2.77
CA GLY A 94 15.04 -0.09 -3.84
C GLY A 94 15.36 1.37 -3.56
N THR A 95 14.74 1.94 -2.52
CA THR A 95 15.04 3.29 -2.11
C THR A 95 16.44 3.30 -1.50
N HIS A 96 17.24 4.26 -1.92
CA HIS A 96 18.59 4.39 -1.39
C HIS A 96 18.51 5.12 -0.06
N VAL A 97 18.52 4.37 1.02
CA VAL A 97 18.49 4.95 2.35
C VAL A 97 19.91 5.15 2.82
N ARG A 98 20.27 6.41 3.07
CA ARG A 98 21.58 6.73 3.56
C ARG A 98 21.61 6.47 5.05
N ARG A 99 22.46 5.57 5.47
CA ARG A 99 22.58 5.23 6.87
C ARG A 99 23.79 5.90 7.46
N PRO A 100 23.69 6.38 8.68
CA PRO A 100 24.86 6.90 9.37
C PRO A 100 25.84 5.76 9.64
N HIS A 101 27.09 6.05 9.52
CA HIS A 101 28.14 5.07 9.77
C HIS A 101 28.78 5.28 11.12
#